data_720a6c3477f2cf572a3fd6fafbca1a5b
#
_entry.id   720a6c3477f2cf572a3fd6fafbca1a5b
#
_cell.length_a   1.000
_cell.length_b   1.000
_cell.length_c   1.000
_cell.angle_alpha   90.00
_cell.angle_beta   90.00
_cell.angle_gamma   90.00
#
_symmetry.space_group_name_H-M   'P 1'
#
loop_
_entity.id
_entity.type
_entity.pdbx_description
1 polymer ?
#
loop_
_entity_poly.entity_id
_entity_poly.type
_entity_poly.pdbx_seq_one_letter_code
_entity_poly.pdbx_strand_id
1 'polypeptide(L)'
;LGYFRNPRFTAATTAITLVFFAMFGSYFLFTQYLQFVHGYSPLSAGLRILPWALAYLLSATQSAKLVERFGQRAVVASGLAITAVGGGLLALTSSVDASYWWFAIGVVVQALGMGITTAPSTGAIMRSLPLHKAGVGSAVNDTTRELGGALGVAVMGSLVASHFRDSMSTAVQGAPIEASRSLGEALQVAVVTGGSK
;
A
#
# COMPACT_ATOMS: atom_id res chain seq x y z
N LEU A 1 -25.00 0.85 -12.33
CA LEU A 1 -25.07 1.66 -11.09
C LEU A 1 -26.05 1.07 -10.05
N GLY A 2 -27.14 0.35 -10.47
CA GLY A 2 -28.11 -0.22 -9.54
C GLY A 2 -27.54 -1.18 -8.49
N TYR A 3 -26.45 -1.89 -8.78
CA TYR A 3 -25.82 -2.83 -7.86
C TYR A 3 -25.17 -2.18 -6.63
N PHE A 4 -24.74 -0.93 -6.74
CA PHE A 4 -24.22 -0.14 -5.60
C PHE A 4 -25.30 0.21 -4.55
N ARG A 5 -26.57 -0.03 -4.82
CA ARG A 5 -27.65 0.06 -3.82
C ARG A 5 -27.67 -1.17 -2.89
N ASN A 6 -27.00 -2.27 -3.26
CA ASN A 6 -26.84 -3.42 -2.39
C ASN A 6 -25.69 -3.16 -1.39
N PRO A 7 -25.97 -3.06 -0.08
CA PRO A 7 -24.96 -2.71 0.92
C PRO A 7 -23.82 -3.73 1.01
N ARG A 8 -24.07 -4.99 0.69
CA ARG A 8 -23.03 -6.04 0.66
C ARG A 8 -22.06 -5.84 -0.50
N PHE A 9 -22.59 -5.48 -1.66
CA PHE A 9 -21.79 -5.20 -2.84
C PHE A 9 -20.92 -3.94 -2.62
N THR A 10 -21.52 -2.87 -2.13
CA THR A 10 -20.82 -1.60 -1.85
C THR A 10 -19.75 -1.79 -0.77
N ALA A 11 -20.06 -2.45 0.34
CA ALA A 11 -19.08 -2.72 1.37
C ALA A 11 -17.89 -3.56 0.84
N ALA A 12 -18.15 -4.56 -0.01
CA ALA A 12 -17.10 -5.39 -0.59
C ALA A 12 -16.23 -4.62 -1.59
N THR A 13 -16.82 -3.81 -2.47
CA THR A 13 -16.07 -2.97 -3.41
C THR A 13 -15.24 -1.92 -2.68
N THR A 14 -15.80 -1.26 -1.66
CA THR A 14 -15.06 -0.31 -0.81
C THR A 14 -13.89 -0.99 -0.09
N ALA A 15 -14.10 -2.19 0.48
CA ALA A 15 -13.02 -2.92 1.14
C ALA A 15 -11.88 -3.26 0.16
N ILE A 16 -12.19 -3.70 -1.07
CA ILE A 16 -11.19 -3.95 -2.10
C ILE A 16 -10.44 -2.66 -2.47
N THR A 17 -11.16 -1.56 -2.70
CA THR A 17 -10.53 -0.27 -3.02
C THR A 17 -9.57 0.16 -1.91
N LEU A 18 -9.96 0.06 -0.63
CA LEU A 18 -9.12 0.43 0.51
C LEU A 18 -7.89 -0.47 0.67
N VAL A 19 -8.05 -1.79 0.47
CA VAL A 19 -6.91 -2.72 0.50
C VAL A 19 -5.91 -2.40 -0.61
N PHE A 20 -6.38 -2.19 -1.83
CA PHE A 20 -5.50 -1.89 -2.96
C PHE A 20 -4.89 -0.48 -2.86
N PHE A 21 -5.61 0.49 -2.32
CA PHE A 21 -5.08 1.79 -1.95
C PHE A 21 -3.90 1.64 -0.97
N ALA A 22 -4.11 0.90 0.13
CA ALA A 22 -3.06 0.66 1.11
C ALA A 22 -1.90 -0.15 0.52
N MET A 23 -2.18 -1.18 -0.30
CA MET A 23 -1.18 -2.05 -0.90
C MET A 23 -0.24 -1.28 -1.83
N PHE A 24 -0.79 -0.59 -2.82
CA PHE A 24 0.03 0.12 -3.81
C PHE A 24 0.69 1.36 -3.23
N GLY A 25 -0.03 2.09 -2.34
CA GLY A 25 0.54 3.22 -1.62
C GLY A 25 1.71 2.81 -0.73
N SER A 26 1.55 1.73 0.04
CA SER A 26 2.63 1.21 0.88
C SER A 26 3.78 0.65 0.05
N TYR A 27 3.51 -0.08 -1.04
CA TYR A 27 4.55 -0.61 -1.92
C TYR A 27 5.41 0.51 -2.52
N PHE A 28 4.78 1.60 -2.93
CA PHE A 28 5.48 2.80 -3.38
C PHE A 28 6.41 3.35 -2.29
N LEU A 29 5.91 3.50 -1.06
CA LEU A 29 6.72 3.98 0.08
C LEU A 29 7.84 3.00 0.46
N PHE A 30 7.58 1.68 0.44
CA PHE A 30 8.58 0.66 0.75
C PHE A 30 9.76 0.71 -0.21
N THR A 31 9.47 0.88 -1.50
CA THR A 31 10.51 1.00 -2.53
C THR A 31 11.38 2.22 -2.27
N GLN A 32 10.77 3.37 -1.96
CA GLN A 32 11.49 4.59 -1.63
C GLN A 32 12.33 4.43 -0.35
N TYR A 33 11.73 3.91 0.72
CA TYR A 33 12.40 3.72 2.00
C TYR A 33 13.61 2.78 1.89
N LEU A 34 13.45 1.62 1.26
CA LEU A 34 14.53 0.64 1.16
C LEU A 34 15.66 1.09 0.23
N GLN A 35 15.36 1.79 -0.85
CA GLN A 35 16.37 2.18 -1.83
C GLN A 35 17.02 3.53 -1.49
N PHE A 36 16.25 4.53 -1.06
CA PHE A 36 16.82 5.87 -0.81
C PHE A 36 17.27 6.07 0.63
N VAL A 37 16.57 5.52 1.63
CA VAL A 37 16.97 5.69 3.04
C VAL A 37 18.03 4.67 3.43
N HIS A 38 17.84 3.39 3.07
CA HIS A 38 18.79 2.33 3.41
C HIS A 38 19.84 2.05 2.32
N GLY A 39 19.73 2.67 1.15
CA GLY A 39 20.71 2.48 0.06
C GLY A 39 20.76 1.08 -0.54
N TYR A 40 19.70 0.27 -0.39
CA TYR A 40 19.69 -1.09 -0.95
C TYR A 40 19.54 -1.08 -2.47
N SER A 41 20.25 -1.98 -3.14
CA SER A 41 20.05 -2.21 -4.57
C SER A 41 18.61 -2.68 -4.85
N PRO A 42 18.06 -2.48 -6.07
CA PRO A 42 16.70 -2.90 -6.41
C PRO A 42 16.42 -4.37 -6.14
N LEU A 43 17.39 -5.26 -6.42
CA LEU A 43 17.27 -6.68 -6.13
C LEU A 43 17.22 -6.96 -4.62
N SER A 44 18.08 -6.30 -3.85
CA SER A 44 18.12 -6.45 -2.39
C SER A 44 16.84 -5.92 -1.73
N ALA A 45 16.30 -4.80 -2.21
CA ALA A 45 15.03 -4.26 -1.77
C ALA A 45 13.87 -5.22 -2.08
N GLY A 46 13.83 -5.77 -3.31
CA GLY A 46 12.82 -6.77 -3.69
C GLY A 46 12.84 -8.02 -2.82
N LEU A 47 14.03 -8.56 -2.51
CA LEU A 47 14.15 -9.71 -1.60
C LEU A 47 13.67 -9.40 -0.19
N ARG A 48 13.85 -8.17 0.30
CA ARG A 48 13.40 -7.73 1.62
C ARG A 48 11.89 -7.52 1.72
N ILE A 49 11.18 -7.45 0.60
CA ILE A 49 9.72 -7.41 0.55
C ILE A 49 9.10 -8.82 0.51
N LEU A 50 9.88 -9.88 0.28
CA LEU A 50 9.37 -11.26 0.25
C LEU A 50 8.54 -11.65 1.49
N PRO A 51 8.89 -11.27 2.75
CA PRO A 51 8.05 -11.56 3.91
C PRO A 51 6.62 -11.04 3.77
N TRP A 52 6.42 -9.89 3.11
CA TRP A 52 5.10 -9.36 2.80
C TRP A 52 4.32 -10.29 1.88
N ALA A 53 4.93 -10.75 0.79
CA ALA A 53 4.28 -11.62 -0.19
C ALA A 53 3.88 -12.97 0.43
N LEU A 54 4.75 -13.54 1.26
CA LEU A 54 4.48 -14.79 1.97
C LEU A 54 3.34 -14.62 2.98
N ALA A 55 3.36 -13.56 3.78
CA ALA A 55 2.32 -13.28 4.76
C ALA A 55 0.95 -13.05 4.08
N TYR A 56 0.93 -12.30 2.96
CA TYR A 56 -0.27 -12.09 2.16
C TYR A 56 -0.82 -13.42 1.61
N LEU A 57 0.03 -14.24 1.00
CA LEU A 57 -0.38 -15.54 0.45
C LEU A 57 -0.94 -16.47 1.52
N LEU A 58 -0.25 -16.61 2.64
CA LEU A 58 -0.67 -17.47 3.74
C LEU A 58 -2.00 -17.01 4.34
N SER A 59 -2.18 -15.72 4.55
CA SER A 59 -3.43 -15.18 5.10
C SER A 59 -4.60 -15.26 4.11
N ALA A 60 -4.34 -15.03 2.83
CA ALA A 60 -5.35 -15.16 1.78
C ALA A 60 -5.89 -16.61 1.68
N THR A 61 -5.01 -17.63 1.76
CA THR A 61 -5.43 -19.03 1.73
C THR A 61 -6.23 -19.46 2.96
N GLN A 62 -5.99 -18.86 4.12
CA GLN A 62 -6.73 -19.14 5.34
C GLN A 62 -8.06 -18.36 5.45
N SER A 63 -8.22 -17.32 4.64
CA SER A 63 -9.38 -16.42 4.73
C SER A 63 -10.73 -17.14 4.58
N ALA A 64 -10.81 -18.16 3.73
CA ALA A 64 -12.03 -18.94 3.55
C ALA A 64 -12.48 -19.65 4.84
N LYS A 65 -11.55 -20.32 5.54
CA LYS A 65 -11.82 -20.99 6.83
C LYS A 65 -12.23 -19.99 7.91
N LEU A 66 -11.62 -18.80 7.91
CA LEU A 66 -12.00 -17.74 8.83
C LEU A 66 -13.44 -17.24 8.56
N VAL A 67 -13.82 -17.10 7.28
CA VAL A 67 -15.18 -16.71 6.90
C VAL A 67 -16.21 -17.74 7.31
N GLU A 68 -15.92 -19.02 7.16
CA GLU A 68 -16.80 -20.11 7.63
C GLU A 68 -17.02 -20.06 9.13
N ARG A 69 -16.00 -19.75 9.91
CA ARG A 69 -16.04 -19.73 11.37
C ARG A 69 -16.63 -18.46 11.97
N PHE A 70 -16.26 -17.29 11.45
CA PHE A 70 -16.56 -15.97 12.05
C PHE A 70 -17.52 -15.12 11.21
N GLY A 71 -17.82 -15.58 10.00
CA GLY A 71 -18.64 -14.82 9.06
C GLY A 71 -17.87 -13.73 8.32
N GLN A 72 -18.33 -13.43 7.11
CA GLN A 72 -17.63 -12.54 6.18
C GLN A 72 -17.43 -11.12 6.73
N ARG A 73 -18.43 -10.54 7.43
CA ARG A 73 -18.33 -9.17 7.96
C ARG A 73 -17.21 -9.03 8.98
N ALA A 74 -17.14 -9.97 9.94
CA ALA A 74 -16.12 -9.94 10.98
C ALA A 74 -14.72 -10.10 10.38
N VAL A 75 -14.56 -11.03 9.43
CA VAL A 75 -13.27 -11.28 8.78
C VAL A 75 -12.77 -10.09 7.96
N VAL A 76 -13.64 -9.47 7.17
CA VAL A 76 -13.27 -8.27 6.39
C VAL A 76 -12.96 -7.09 7.30
N ALA A 77 -13.77 -6.86 8.34
CA ALA A 77 -13.53 -5.75 9.28
C ALA A 77 -12.23 -5.95 10.09
N SER A 78 -11.99 -7.17 10.60
CA SER A 78 -10.73 -7.48 11.31
C SER A 78 -9.51 -7.39 10.39
N GLY A 79 -9.63 -7.84 9.14
CA GLY A 79 -8.55 -7.72 8.16
C GLY A 79 -8.20 -6.26 7.85
N LEU A 80 -9.19 -5.39 7.64
CA LEU A 80 -8.97 -3.95 7.47
C LEU A 80 -8.34 -3.31 8.73
N ALA A 81 -8.79 -3.69 9.92
CA ALA A 81 -8.21 -3.22 11.18
C ALA A 81 -6.74 -3.65 11.32
N ILE A 82 -6.42 -4.92 11.02
CA ILE A 82 -5.04 -5.42 11.03
C ILE A 82 -4.18 -4.66 9.99
N THR A 83 -4.72 -4.40 8.79
CA THR A 83 -4.05 -3.59 7.77
C THR A 83 -3.72 -2.19 8.29
N ALA A 84 -4.67 -1.54 8.96
CA ALA A 84 -4.48 -0.22 9.56
C ALA A 84 -3.44 -0.24 10.70
N VAL A 85 -3.46 -1.27 11.55
CA VAL A 85 -2.44 -1.47 12.61
C VAL A 85 -1.06 -1.65 11.99
N GLY A 86 -0.92 -2.49 10.95
CA GLY A 86 0.35 -2.67 10.23
C GLY A 86 0.87 -1.36 9.64
N GLY A 87 -0.01 -0.56 9.02
CA GLY A 87 0.33 0.77 8.52
C GLY A 87 0.75 1.75 9.63
N GLY A 88 0.06 1.72 10.78
CA GLY A 88 0.43 2.49 11.96
C GLY A 88 1.80 2.10 12.53
N LEU A 89 2.08 0.80 12.62
CA LEU A 89 3.40 0.31 13.03
C LEU A 89 4.50 0.81 12.09
N LEU A 90 4.26 0.74 10.78
CA LEU A 90 5.20 1.26 9.78
C LEU A 90 5.45 2.75 9.97
N ALA A 91 4.40 3.55 10.18
CA ALA A 91 4.53 4.98 10.41
C ALA A 91 5.37 5.31 11.67
N LEU A 92 5.25 4.49 12.72
CA LEU A 92 5.99 4.67 13.96
C LEU A 92 7.42 4.14 13.92
N THR A 93 7.70 3.14 13.07
CA THR A 93 8.98 2.41 13.07
C THR A 93 9.88 2.73 11.87
N SER A 94 9.39 3.44 10.85
CA SER A 94 10.16 3.80 9.66
C SER A 94 10.96 5.09 9.90
N SER A 95 12.01 5.01 10.71
CA SER A 95 13.00 6.09 10.88
C SER A 95 14.32 5.72 10.20
N VAL A 96 15.20 6.73 10.02
CA VAL A 96 16.52 6.52 9.36
C VAL A 96 17.37 5.52 10.13
N ASP A 97 17.30 5.53 11.47
CA ASP A 97 18.08 4.66 12.36
C ASP A 97 17.34 3.38 12.76
N ALA A 98 16.12 3.17 12.23
CA ALA A 98 15.33 1.99 12.60
C ALA A 98 15.92 0.70 12.02
N SER A 99 15.97 -0.32 12.86
CA SER A 99 16.34 -1.67 12.40
C SER A 99 15.31 -2.19 11.39
N TYR A 100 15.79 -2.82 10.32
CA TYR A 100 14.96 -3.49 9.32
C TYR A 100 13.88 -4.41 9.91
N TRP A 101 14.16 -5.04 11.06
CA TRP A 101 13.22 -5.98 11.69
C TRP A 101 11.90 -5.32 12.13
N TRP A 102 11.94 -4.09 12.62
CA TRP A 102 10.73 -3.35 12.96
C TRP A 102 9.89 -3.03 11.73
N PHE A 103 10.54 -2.60 10.65
CA PHE A 103 9.90 -2.43 9.36
C PHE A 103 9.29 -3.76 8.86
N ALA A 104 10.03 -4.87 8.91
CA ALA A 104 9.55 -6.18 8.48
C ALA A 104 8.32 -6.64 9.26
N ILE A 105 8.25 -6.41 10.58
CA ILE A 105 7.07 -6.72 11.39
C ILE A 105 5.86 -5.92 10.91
N GLY A 106 6.00 -4.61 10.73
CA GLY A 106 4.90 -3.76 10.23
C GLY A 106 4.40 -4.21 8.87
N VAL A 107 5.32 -4.52 7.96
CA VAL A 107 5.04 -5.04 6.61
C VAL A 107 4.28 -6.36 6.65
N VAL A 108 4.69 -7.31 7.49
CA VAL A 108 4.03 -8.61 7.66
C VAL A 108 2.63 -8.45 8.25
N VAL A 109 2.48 -7.65 9.32
CA VAL A 109 1.16 -7.40 9.93
C VAL A 109 0.20 -6.78 8.92
N GLN A 110 0.65 -5.80 8.16
CA GLN A 110 -0.17 -5.17 7.11
C GLN A 110 -0.59 -6.19 6.05
N ALA A 111 0.34 -7.00 5.57
CA ALA A 111 0.10 -8.03 4.55
C ALA A 111 -0.92 -9.09 5.01
N LEU A 112 -0.85 -9.53 6.27
CA LEU A 112 -1.80 -10.46 6.86
C LEU A 112 -3.24 -9.90 6.80
N GLY A 113 -3.43 -8.64 7.18
CA GLY A 113 -4.74 -7.99 7.12
C GLY A 113 -5.26 -7.88 5.69
N MET A 114 -4.40 -7.51 4.74
CA MET A 114 -4.76 -7.40 3.32
C MET A 114 -5.19 -8.75 2.73
N GLY A 115 -4.43 -9.82 2.98
CA GLY A 115 -4.74 -11.16 2.48
C GLY A 115 -6.07 -11.69 3.03
N ILE A 116 -6.31 -11.52 4.33
CA ILE A 116 -7.59 -11.91 4.98
C ILE A 116 -8.78 -11.16 4.35
N THR A 117 -8.60 -9.92 3.93
CA THR A 117 -9.69 -9.08 3.40
C THR A 117 -9.98 -9.35 1.93
N THR A 118 -8.94 -9.56 1.11
CA THR A 118 -9.06 -9.54 -0.36
C THR A 118 -9.94 -10.67 -0.89
N ALA A 119 -9.67 -11.92 -0.52
CA ALA A 119 -10.39 -13.07 -1.07
C ALA A 119 -11.89 -13.09 -0.69
N PRO A 120 -12.30 -12.85 0.58
CA PRO A 120 -13.70 -12.77 0.93
C PRO A 120 -14.44 -11.60 0.25
N SER A 121 -13.79 -10.45 0.12
CA SER A 121 -14.41 -9.28 -0.53
C SER A 121 -14.64 -9.52 -2.02
N THR A 122 -13.66 -10.09 -2.73
CA THR A 122 -13.81 -10.49 -4.14
C THR A 122 -14.95 -11.51 -4.29
N GLY A 123 -15.00 -12.52 -3.43
CA GLY A 123 -16.10 -13.50 -3.42
C GLY A 123 -17.47 -12.87 -3.14
N ALA A 124 -17.55 -11.82 -2.30
CA ALA A 124 -18.79 -11.10 -2.05
C ALA A 124 -19.27 -10.30 -3.27
N ILE A 125 -18.37 -9.65 -3.98
CA ILE A 125 -18.70 -8.94 -5.24
C ILE A 125 -19.31 -9.95 -6.22
N MET A 126 -18.65 -11.09 -6.44
CA MET A 126 -19.10 -12.08 -7.39
C MET A 126 -20.45 -12.71 -7.00
N ARG A 127 -20.65 -13.05 -5.70
CA ARG A 127 -21.92 -13.61 -5.20
C ARG A 127 -23.08 -12.62 -5.16
N SER A 128 -22.80 -11.33 -5.25
CA SER A 128 -23.84 -10.29 -5.23
C SER A 128 -24.51 -10.10 -6.61
N LEU A 129 -24.05 -10.78 -7.63
CA LEU A 129 -24.50 -10.66 -9.00
C LEU A 129 -25.05 -11.99 -9.53
N PRO A 130 -26.08 -11.96 -10.40
CA PRO A 130 -26.56 -13.14 -11.12
C PRO A 130 -25.45 -13.72 -12.02
N LEU A 131 -25.46 -15.05 -12.22
CA LEU A 131 -24.44 -15.75 -13.01
C LEU A 131 -24.25 -15.17 -14.43
N HIS A 132 -25.33 -14.79 -15.09
CA HIS A 132 -25.28 -14.19 -16.43
C HIS A 132 -24.62 -12.80 -16.45
N LYS A 133 -24.32 -12.20 -15.30
CA LYS A 133 -23.61 -10.93 -15.13
C LYS A 133 -22.25 -11.08 -14.43
N ALA A 134 -21.71 -12.28 -14.38
CA ALA A 134 -20.40 -12.54 -13.77
C ALA A 134 -19.27 -11.68 -14.37
N GLY A 135 -19.31 -11.42 -15.68
CA GLY A 135 -18.37 -10.50 -16.35
C GLY A 135 -18.44 -9.06 -15.82
N VAL A 136 -19.63 -8.57 -15.45
CA VAL A 136 -19.79 -7.25 -14.81
C VAL A 136 -19.15 -7.27 -13.42
N GLY A 137 -19.30 -8.37 -12.67
CA GLY A 137 -18.67 -8.53 -11.36
C GLY A 137 -17.13 -8.49 -11.43
N SER A 138 -16.56 -9.21 -12.40
CA SER A 138 -15.12 -9.18 -12.66
C SER A 138 -14.64 -7.78 -13.03
N ALA A 139 -15.30 -7.14 -13.99
CA ALA A 139 -14.94 -5.78 -14.41
C ALA A 139 -15.00 -4.76 -13.26
N VAL A 140 -16.03 -4.81 -12.41
CA VAL A 140 -16.11 -3.94 -11.23
C VAL A 140 -15.02 -4.26 -10.24
N ASN A 141 -14.73 -5.55 -9.97
CA ASN A 141 -13.66 -5.94 -9.06
C ASN A 141 -12.29 -5.43 -9.55
N ASP A 142 -12.00 -5.56 -10.84
CA ASP A 142 -10.74 -5.11 -11.41
C ASP A 142 -10.64 -3.57 -11.42
N THR A 143 -11.70 -2.88 -11.82
CA THR A 143 -11.78 -1.41 -11.77
C THR A 143 -11.57 -0.88 -10.34
N THR A 144 -12.17 -1.51 -9.33
CA THR A 144 -12.01 -1.08 -7.92
C THR A 144 -10.59 -1.29 -7.42
N ARG A 145 -9.90 -2.33 -7.88
CA ARG A 145 -8.46 -2.57 -7.59
C ARG A 145 -7.58 -1.50 -8.22
N GLU A 146 -7.79 -1.24 -9.51
CA GLU A 146 -7.02 -0.24 -10.25
C GLU A 146 -7.23 1.17 -9.68
N LEU A 147 -8.49 1.56 -9.42
CA LEU A 147 -8.80 2.85 -8.79
C LEU A 147 -8.15 2.97 -7.41
N GLY A 148 -8.26 1.92 -6.58
CA GLY A 148 -7.62 1.90 -5.27
C GLY A 148 -6.11 2.07 -5.40
N GLY A 149 -5.47 1.30 -6.27
CA GLY A 149 -4.02 1.36 -6.50
C GLY A 149 -3.56 2.72 -7.01
N ALA A 150 -4.22 3.26 -8.03
CA ALA A 150 -3.89 4.57 -8.59
C ALA A 150 -4.01 5.69 -7.55
N LEU A 151 -5.11 5.72 -6.79
CA LEU A 151 -5.31 6.67 -5.70
C LEU A 151 -4.26 6.49 -4.59
N GLY A 152 -3.91 5.25 -4.25
CA GLY A 152 -2.89 4.95 -3.24
C GLY A 152 -1.53 5.55 -3.61
N VAL A 153 -1.06 5.29 -4.82
CA VAL A 153 0.21 5.85 -5.32
C VAL A 153 0.14 7.38 -5.43
N ALA A 154 -0.96 7.93 -5.97
CA ALA A 154 -1.11 9.37 -6.14
C ALA A 154 -1.11 10.12 -4.80
N VAL A 155 -1.86 9.64 -3.81
CA VAL A 155 -1.93 10.27 -2.48
C VAL A 155 -0.60 10.14 -1.76
N MET A 156 0.00 8.94 -1.69
CA MET A 156 1.27 8.74 -1.00
C MET A 156 2.41 9.48 -1.69
N GLY A 157 2.44 9.48 -3.04
CA GLY A 157 3.43 10.25 -3.80
C GLY A 157 3.30 11.76 -3.58
N SER A 158 2.07 12.30 -3.55
CA SER A 158 1.86 13.72 -3.29
C SER A 158 2.25 14.13 -1.86
N LEU A 159 1.97 13.27 -0.86
CA LEU A 159 2.36 13.51 0.53
C LEU A 159 3.89 13.52 0.69
N VAL A 160 4.59 12.55 0.08
CA VAL A 160 6.06 12.51 0.08
C VAL A 160 6.63 13.76 -0.60
N ALA A 161 6.08 14.11 -1.78
CA ALA A 161 6.56 15.28 -2.53
C ALA A 161 6.30 16.61 -1.79
N SER A 162 5.17 16.77 -1.09
CA SER A 162 4.89 17.97 -0.29
C SER A 162 5.81 18.06 0.91
N HIS A 163 5.95 16.98 1.67
CA HIS A 163 6.83 16.94 2.85
C HIS A 163 8.30 17.18 2.47
N PHE A 164 8.74 16.62 1.35
CA PHE A 164 10.07 16.86 0.82
C PHE A 164 10.29 18.35 0.48
N ARG A 165 9.34 18.98 -0.24
CA ARG A 165 9.43 20.42 -0.56
C ARG A 165 9.48 21.29 0.69
N ASP A 166 8.65 21.00 1.68
CA ASP A 166 8.61 21.77 2.93
C ASP A 166 9.94 21.64 3.69
N SER A 167 10.51 20.45 3.78
CA SER A 167 11.79 20.18 4.42
C SER A 167 12.95 20.83 3.67
N MET A 168 12.93 20.80 2.33
CA MET A 168 13.99 21.38 1.49
C MET A 168 13.91 22.90 1.40
N SER A 169 12.73 23.51 1.50
CA SER A 169 12.59 24.98 1.48
C SER A 169 13.36 25.65 2.62
N THR A 170 13.55 24.96 3.73
CA THR A 170 14.32 25.44 4.89
C THR A 170 15.82 25.13 4.74
N ALA A 171 16.18 24.02 4.10
CA ALA A 171 17.59 23.58 3.99
C ALA A 171 18.34 24.19 2.80
N VAL A 172 17.63 24.68 1.78
CA VAL A 172 18.20 25.12 0.50
C VAL A 172 18.07 26.63 0.32
N GLN A 173 18.27 27.41 1.39
CA GLN A 173 18.47 28.86 1.24
C GLN A 173 19.78 29.10 0.50
N GLY A 174 19.70 29.28 -0.82
CA GLY A 174 20.85 29.58 -1.70
C GLY A 174 21.16 28.61 -2.82
N ALA A 175 20.42 27.48 -2.91
CA ALA A 175 20.54 26.55 -4.04
C ALA A 175 19.58 26.89 -5.20
N PRO A 176 19.86 26.43 -6.45
CA PRO A 176 18.96 26.66 -7.57
C PRO A 176 17.54 26.16 -7.29
N ILE A 177 16.54 26.94 -7.70
CA ILE A 177 15.10 26.66 -7.46
C ILE A 177 14.68 25.27 -8.00
N GLU A 178 15.38 24.76 -8.99
CA GLU A 178 15.15 23.43 -9.58
C GLU A 178 15.43 22.30 -8.57
N ALA A 179 16.42 22.41 -7.72
CA ALA A 179 16.74 21.40 -6.69
C ALA A 179 15.65 21.24 -5.63
N SER A 180 14.79 22.24 -5.45
CA SER A 180 13.68 22.18 -4.48
C SER A 180 12.41 21.54 -5.03
N ARG A 181 12.35 21.25 -6.33
CA ARG A 181 11.13 20.78 -7.00
C ARG A 181 10.97 19.25 -7.01
N SER A 182 12.05 18.51 -7.06
CA SER A 182 11.99 17.05 -7.05
C SER A 182 13.19 16.41 -6.35
N LEU A 183 12.97 15.25 -5.76
CA LEU A 183 14.01 14.44 -5.10
C LEU A 183 15.11 14.02 -6.09
N GLY A 184 14.73 13.75 -7.35
CA GLY A 184 15.67 13.41 -8.43
C GLY A 184 16.60 14.53 -8.80
N GLU A 185 16.10 15.76 -8.91
CA GLU A 185 16.88 16.95 -9.21
C GLU A 185 17.79 17.33 -8.05
N ALA A 186 17.30 17.23 -6.80
CA ALA A 186 18.12 17.47 -5.61
C ALA A 186 19.29 16.49 -5.51
N LEU A 187 19.08 15.21 -5.81
CA LEU A 187 20.14 14.20 -5.83
C LEU A 187 21.15 14.46 -6.95
N GLN A 188 20.72 14.89 -8.13
CA GLN A 188 21.65 15.28 -9.22
C GLN A 188 22.51 16.47 -8.82
N VAL A 189 21.93 17.50 -8.22
CA VAL A 189 22.68 18.67 -7.72
C VAL A 189 23.67 18.26 -6.64
N ALA A 190 23.27 17.40 -5.69
CA ALA A 190 24.15 16.90 -4.63
C ALA A 190 25.33 16.09 -5.18
N VAL A 191 25.11 15.25 -6.21
CA VAL A 191 26.17 14.47 -6.86
C VAL A 191 27.14 15.38 -7.62
N VAL A 192 26.63 16.39 -8.33
CA VAL A 192 27.47 17.33 -9.11
C VAL A 192 28.29 18.24 -8.17
N THR A 193 27.70 18.72 -7.07
CA THR A 193 28.40 19.61 -6.11
C THR A 193 29.26 18.83 -5.12
N GLY A 194 28.91 17.62 -4.75
CA GLY A 194 29.68 16.75 -3.85
C GLY A 194 30.89 16.08 -4.51
N GLY A 195 30.91 15.94 -5.84
CA GLY A 195 32.04 15.37 -6.61
C GLY A 195 33.19 16.34 -6.89
N SER A 196 33.10 17.59 -6.41
CA SER A 196 34.12 18.61 -6.61
C SER A 196 34.98 18.89 -5.37
N LYS A 197 35.08 17.94 -4.43
CA LYS A 197 36.03 18.01 -3.29
C LYS A 197 36.99 16.85 -3.29
#